data_d22af0e3d4c31fadf98098e32a569a16
#
_entry.id   d22af0e3d4c31fadf98098e32a569a16
#
_cell.length_a   1.000
_cell.length_b   1.000
_cell.length_c   1.000
_cell.angle_alpha   90.00
_cell.angle_beta   90.00
_cell.angle_gamma   90.00
#
_symmetry.space_group_name_H-M   'P 1'
#
loop_
_entity.id
_entity.type
_entity.pdbx_description
1 polymer ?
#
loop_
_entity_poly.entity_id
_entity_poly.type
_entity_poly.pdbx_seq_one_letter_code
_entity_poly.pdbx_strand_id
1 'polypeptide(L)'
;MTKAMLSRRGVEFDAFDVENDPQALQALRALGIASVPAVVVGDRWMTGWNPTRLAELVGFAHQERGSSPEELVSSLREIVDAALRAVRQIPEEADWERKAPGRDRPLRELVRHLFHVVEAGVDADVLETFPAKAWLEAKDVPALKGSARLARYGEAVRAKFEAWYGSASLDPAAFARTIDADVGPRTLEQVLQRTRLHAAQHLRQLYAFLGWFGVTPESPLTDADLKRMGLDELPDELF
;
A
#
# COMPACT_ATOMS: atom_id res chain seq x y z
N MET A 1 6.58 -7.29 -1.27
CA MET A 1 6.19 -7.57 0.13
C MET A 1 6.31 -9.06 0.47
N THR A 2 5.61 -9.97 -0.21
CA THR A 2 5.65 -11.42 0.09
C THR A 2 7.07 -12.00 0.07
N LYS A 3 7.83 -11.81 -1.01
CA LYS A 3 9.23 -12.29 -1.12
C LYS A 3 10.10 -11.76 0.03
N ALA A 4 10.04 -10.46 0.32
CA ALA A 4 10.82 -9.82 1.38
C ALA A 4 10.50 -10.40 2.77
N MET A 5 9.23 -10.69 3.06
CA MET A 5 8.84 -11.31 4.33
C MET A 5 9.37 -12.75 4.43
N LEU A 6 9.24 -13.55 3.39
CA LEU A 6 9.77 -14.92 3.36
C LEU A 6 11.28 -14.93 3.56
N SER A 7 12.02 -14.09 2.82
CA SER A 7 13.48 -13.97 2.94
C SER A 7 13.91 -13.57 4.35
N ARG A 8 13.26 -12.55 4.96
CA ARG A 8 13.57 -12.13 6.34
C ARG A 8 13.30 -13.20 7.38
N ARG A 9 12.37 -14.12 7.11
CA ARG A 9 12.07 -15.26 7.98
C ARG A 9 12.93 -16.49 7.68
N GLY A 10 13.89 -16.39 6.75
CA GLY A 10 14.78 -17.49 6.38
C GLY A 10 14.06 -18.62 5.64
N VAL A 11 12.90 -18.33 5.04
CA VAL A 11 12.14 -19.30 4.25
C VAL A 11 12.73 -19.37 2.85
N GLU A 12 13.14 -20.55 2.45
CA GLU A 12 13.55 -20.82 1.04
C GLU A 12 12.31 -20.92 0.16
N PHE A 13 12.33 -20.28 -1.00
CA PHE A 13 11.24 -20.32 -1.97
C PHE A 13 11.74 -20.13 -3.40
N ASP A 14 11.04 -20.70 -4.35
CA ASP A 14 11.19 -20.42 -5.76
C ASP A 14 10.25 -19.29 -6.19
N ALA A 15 10.77 -18.29 -6.89
CA ALA A 15 10.00 -17.15 -7.35
C ALA A 15 9.81 -17.21 -8.86
N PHE A 16 8.55 -17.22 -9.30
CA PHE A 16 8.17 -17.29 -10.70
C PHE A 16 7.55 -15.97 -11.17
N ASP A 17 7.93 -15.53 -12.36
CA ASP A 17 7.34 -14.36 -13.02
C ASP A 17 6.30 -14.84 -14.04
N VAL A 18 5.04 -14.93 -13.61
CA VAL A 18 3.94 -15.45 -14.44
C VAL A 18 3.57 -14.53 -15.63
N GLU A 19 4.07 -13.29 -15.67
CA GLU A 19 3.89 -12.40 -16.81
C GLU A 19 4.83 -12.75 -17.95
N ASN A 20 6.04 -13.24 -17.62
CA ASN A 20 7.09 -13.57 -18.58
C ASN A 20 7.36 -15.07 -18.69
N ASP A 21 6.74 -15.91 -17.82
CA ASP A 21 6.88 -17.36 -17.84
C ASP A 21 5.53 -18.05 -18.11
N PRO A 22 5.25 -18.48 -19.36
CA PRO A 22 4.02 -19.17 -19.72
C PRO A 22 3.78 -20.49 -18.98
N GLN A 23 4.85 -21.20 -18.59
CA GLN A 23 4.73 -22.46 -17.84
C GLN A 23 4.30 -22.19 -16.41
N ALA A 24 4.88 -21.17 -15.76
CA ALA A 24 4.46 -20.73 -14.43
C ALA A 24 3.01 -20.26 -14.44
N LEU A 25 2.60 -19.51 -15.47
CA LEU A 25 1.21 -19.09 -15.63
C LEU A 25 0.25 -20.27 -15.79
N GLN A 26 0.64 -21.29 -16.58
CA GLN A 26 -0.16 -22.49 -16.76
C GLN A 26 -0.29 -23.28 -15.45
N ALA A 27 0.80 -23.43 -14.69
CA ALA A 27 0.79 -24.09 -13.38
C ALA A 27 -0.13 -23.35 -12.39
N LEU A 28 -0.09 -22.03 -12.36
CA LEU A 28 -0.96 -21.20 -11.53
C LEU A 28 -2.45 -21.42 -11.86
N ARG A 29 -2.77 -21.42 -13.16
CA ARG A 29 -4.14 -21.68 -13.65
C ARG A 29 -4.63 -23.08 -13.35
N ALA A 30 -3.76 -24.09 -13.41
CA ALA A 30 -4.10 -25.46 -13.05
C ALA A 30 -4.51 -25.63 -11.59
N LEU A 31 -4.02 -24.76 -10.71
CA LEU A 31 -4.43 -24.68 -9.30
C LEU A 31 -5.71 -23.83 -9.08
N GLY A 32 -6.32 -23.32 -10.15
CA GLY A 32 -7.51 -22.46 -10.05
C GLY A 32 -7.22 -21.05 -9.53
N ILE A 33 -5.95 -20.62 -9.56
CA ILE A 33 -5.53 -19.32 -9.01
C ILE A 33 -5.58 -18.28 -10.12
N ALA A 34 -6.38 -17.22 -9.91
CA ALA A 34 -6.61 -16.18 -10.91
C ALA A 34 -5.84 -14.87 -10.63
N SER A 35 -5.18 -14.73 -9.48
CA SER A 35 -4.54 -13.47 -9.07
C SER A 35 -3.16 -13.66 -8.47
N VAL A 36 -2.30 -12.64 -8.63
CA VAL A 36 -0.97 -12.57 -8.04
C VAL A 36 -0.87 -11.36 -7.09
N PRO A 37 0.03 -11.37 -6.10
CA PRO A 37 0.94 -12.45 -5.78
C PRO A 37 0.20 -13.69 -5.24
N ALA A 38 0.69 -14.87 -5.61
CA ALA A 38 0.22 -16.14 -5.06
C ALA A 38 1.38 -16.85 -4.38
N VAL A 39 1.10 -17.52 -3.26
CA VAL A 39 2.04 -18.41 -2.56
C VAL A 39 1.42 -19.77 -2.49
N VAL A 40 2.17 -20.79 -2.88
CA VAL A 40 1.74 -22.18 -2.92
C VAL A 40 2.68 -23.03 -2.06
N VAL A 41 2.11 -23.86 -1.19
CA VAL A 41 2.84 -24.83 -0.35
C VAL A 41 2.12 -26.18 -0.44
N GLY A 42 2.63 -27.07 -1.27
CA GLY A 42 1.95 -28.33 -1.57
C GLY A 42 0.63 -28.08 -2.29
N ASP A 43 -0.47 -28.53 -1.69
CA ASP A 43 -1.84 -28.37 -2.16
C ASP A 43 -2.55 -27.11 -1.60
N ARG A 44 -1.90 -26.40 -0.67
CA ARG A 44 -2.44 -25.21 -0.05
C ARG A 44 -1.87 -23.95 -0.72
N TRP A 45 -2.69 -22.92 -0.80
CA TRP A 45 -2.27 -21.66 -1.37
C TRP A 45 -3.02 -20.46 -0.80
N MET A 46 -2.44 -19.30 -1.02
CA MET A 46 -3.08 -18.00 -0.77
C MET A 46 -2.75 -17.01 -1.89
N THR A 47 -3.59 -15.99 -2.03
CA THR A 47 -3.34 -14.86 -2.94
C THR A 47 -3.36 -13.54 -2.19
N GLY A 48 -2.72 -12.53 -2.77
CA GLY A 48 -2.62 -11.20 -2.18
C GLY A 48 -1.66 -11.15 -0.99
N TRP A 49 -1.69 -10.03 -0.28
CA TRP A 49 -0.86 -9.81 0.90
C TRP A 49 -1.68 -9.99 2.18
N ASN A 50 -1.36 -11.00 2.95
CA ASN A 50 -1.86 -11.23 4.30
C ASN A 50 -0.76 -11.93 5.10
N PRO A 51 -0.03 -11.20 5.96
CA PRO A 51 1.13 -11.74 6.69
C PRO A 51 0.77 -12.88 7.63
N THR A 52 -0.35 -12.81 8.33
CA THR A 52 -0.80 -13.87 9.24
C THR A 52 -1.09 -15.16 8.48
N ARG A 53 -1.87 -15.07 7.39
CA ARG A 53 -2.17 -16.24 6.55
C ARG A 53 -0.92 -16.80 5.86
N LEU A 54 0.02 -15.92 5.48
CA LEU A 54 1.31 -16.33 4.93
C LEU A 54 2.11 -17.14 5.95
N ALA A 55 2.15 -16.66 7.19
CA ALA A 55 2.84 -17.33 8.29
C ALA A 55 2.22 -18.72 8.59
N GLU A 56 0.89 -18.80 8.64
CA GLU A 56 0.16 -20.05 8.81
C GLU A 56 0.40 -21.04 7.66
N LEU A 57 0.40 -20.54 6.43
CA LEU A 57 0.61 -21.35 5.24
C LEU A 57 2.01 -21.97 5.20
N VAL A 58 3.02 -21.16 5.55
CA VAL A 58 4.44 -21.54 5.46
C VAL A 58 4.96 -22.17 6.76
N GLY A 59 4.31 -21.87 7.90
CA GLY A 59 4.63 -22.48 9.19
C GLY A 59 5.67 -21.72 10.02
N PHE A 60 5.72 -20.37 9.92
CA PHE A 60 6.55 -19.56 10.82
C PHE A 60 5.71 -18.75 11.81
N ALA A 61 6.31 -18.40 12.95
CA ALA A 61 5.66 -17.57 13.94
C ALA A 61 5.52 -16.13 13.41
N HIS A 62 4.29 -15.64 13.33
CA HIS A 62 3.97 -14.25 13.05
C HIS A 62 2.95 -13.78 14.06
N GLN A 63 3.25 -12.67 14.70
CA GLN A 63 2.32 -12.01 15.59
C GLN A 63 2.06 -10.64 14.98
N GLU A 64 0.84 -10.44 14.51
CA GLU A 64 0.42 -9.10 14.10
C GLU A 64 0.54 -8.19 15.33
N ARG A 65 1.33 -7.13 15.20
CA ARG A 65 1.29 -6.06 16.17
C ARG A 65 0.00 -5.31 15.94
N GLY A 66 -1.03 -5.62 16.73
CA GLY A 66 -2.25 -4.83 16.74
C GLY A 66 -1.90 -3.36 16.97
N SER A 67 -2.49 -2.48 16.21
CA SER A 67 -2.42 -1.05 16.44
C SER A 67 -3.77 -0.61 16.98
N SER A 68 -3.79 0.26 17.99
CA SER A 68 -5.06 0.86 18.36
C SER A 68 -5.65 1.68 17.21
N PRO A 69 -6.96 1.92 17.18
CA PRO A 69 -7.57 2.83 16.22
C PRO A 69 -6.85 4.18 16.13
N GLU A 70 -6.47 4.76 17.27
CA GLU A 70 -5.76 6.04 17.37
C GLU A 70 -4.36 5.96 16.74
N GLU A 71 -3.61 4.88 16.99
CA GLU A 71 -2.29 4.66 16.40
C GLU A 71 -2.37 4.50 14.88
N LEU A 72 -3.37 3.78 14.37
CA LEU A 72 -3.61 3.61 12.93
C LEU A 72 -3.88 4.96 12.27
N VAL A 73 -4.81 5.73 12.82
CA VAL A 73 -5.22 7.02 12.28
C VAL A 73 -4.08 8.04 12.37
N SER A 74 -3.37 8.10 13.51
CA SER A 74 -2.22 8.98 13.67
C SER A 74 -1.11 8.67 12.67
N SER A 75 -0.80 7.40 12.47
CA SER A 75 0.20 6.96 11.48
C SER A 75 -0.19 7.33 10.05
N LEU A 76 -1.46 7.12 9.67
CA LEU A 76 -1.97 7.52 8.35
C LEU A 76 -1.86 9.03 8.14
N ARG A 77 -2.19 9.84 9.15
CA ARG A 77 -2.05 11.30 9.10
C ARG A 77 -0.60 11.71 8.86
N GLU A 78 0.34 11.16 9.63
CA GLU A 78 1.77 11.44 9.49
C GLU A 78 2.28 11.08 8.08
N ILE A 79 1.84 9.95 7.51
CA ILE A 79 2.20 9.52 6.16
C ILE A 79 1.64 10.49 5.10
N VAL A 80 0.38 10.91 5.23
CA VAL A 80 -0.24 11.86 4.29
C VAL A 80 0.45 13.22 4.35
N ASP A 81 0.75 13.72 5.55
CA ASP A 81 1.45 15.00 5.73
C ASP A 81 2.88 14.94 5.15
N ALA A 82 3.59 13.83 5.35
CA ALA A 82 4.90 13.61 4.76
C ALA A 82 4.83 13.51 3.22
N ALA A 83 3.80 12.85 2.69
CA ALA A 83 3.56 12.76 1.24
C ALA A 83 3.28 14.13 0.64
N LEU A 84 2.47 14.97 1.28
CA LEU A 84 2.20 16.34 0.85
C LEU A 84 3.47 17.20 0.81
N ARG A 85 4.33 17.10 1.84
CA ARG A 85 5.64 17.78 1.83
C ARG A 85 6.48 17.31 0.64
N ALA A 86 6.59 16.00 0.46
CA ALA A 86 7.40 15.41 -0.61
C ALA A 86 6.90 15.81 -2.02
N VAL A 87 5.59 15.77 -2.27
CA VAL A 87 5.01 16.16 -3.56
C VAL A 87 5.30 17.62 -3.91
N ARG A 88 5.26 18.53 -2.94
CA ARG A 88 5.56 19.95 -3.15
C ARG A 88 7.02 20.23 -3.51
N GLN A 89 7.92 19.29 -3.21
CA GLN A 89 9.35 19.39 -3.53
C GLN A 89 9.70 18.82 -4.91
N ILE A 90 8.75 18.17 -5.61
CA ILE A 90 9.00 17.69 -6.97
C ILE A 90 9.21 18.91 -7.88
N PRO A 91 10.35 19.01 -8.62
CA PRO A 91 10.60 20.11 -9.52
C PRO A 91 9.51 20.27 -10.58
N GLU A 92 9.22 21.52 -11.00
CA GLU A 92 8.20 21.78 -12.03
C GLU A 92 8.53 21.10 -13.35
N GLU A 93 9.84 21.03 -13.70
CA GLU A 93 10.37 20.41 -14.90
C GLU A 93 10.54 18.90 -14.77
N ALA A 94 10.16 18.30 -13.65
CA ALA A 94 10.30 16.86 -13.45
C ALA A 94 9.59 16.06 -14.56
N ASP A 95 10.23 14.97 -14.99
CA ASP A 95 9.60 14.02 -15.90
C ASP A 95 8.53 13.19 -15.16
N TRP A 96 7.29 13.63 -15.29
CA TRP A 96 6.13 13.00 -14.66
C TRP A 96 5.77 11.63 -15.27
N GLU A 97 6.29 11.30 -16.45
CA GLU A 97 6.17 9.99 -17.08
C GLU A 97 7.33 9.05 -16.73
N ARG A 98 8.31 9.54 -15.96
CA ARG A 98 9.44 8.72 -15.50
C ARG A 98 8.92 7.53 -14.70
N LYS A 99 9.42 6.35 -15.06
CA LYS A 99 9.13 5.09 -14.38
C LYS A 99 10.34 4.62 -13.59
N ALA A 100 10.09 3.90 -12.51
CA ALA A 100 11.15 3.17 -11.82
C ALA A 100 11.58 1.93 -12.63
N PRO A 101 12.83 1.46 -12.48
CA PRO A 101 13.27 0.23 -13.13
C PRO A 101 12.36 -0.95 -12.82
N GLY A 102 11.97 -1.69 -13.85
CA GLY A 102 11.09 -2.86 -13.71
C GLY A 102 9.63 -2.54 -13.32
N ARG A 103 9.19 -1.28 -13.43
CA ARG A 103 7.82 -0.86 -13.10
C ARG A 103 7.17 -0.08 -14.24
N ASP A 104 5.90 -0.35 -14.45
CA ASP A 104 5.14 0.36 -15.49
C ASP A 104 4.46 1.64 -15.00
N ARG A 105 4.34 1.82 -13.68
CA ARG A 105 3.67 2.98 -13.09
C ARG A 105 4.57 4.22 -13.15
N PRO A 106 4.16 5.29 -13.89
CA PRO A 106 4.91 6.54 -13.91
C PRO A 106 4.73 7.34 -12.62
N LEU A 107 5.64 8.30 -12.38
CA LEU A 107 5.65 9.14 -11.17
C LEU A 107 4.28 9.79 -10.88
N ARG A 108 3.63 10.38 -11.90
CA ARG A 108 2.31 11.01 -11.73
C ARG A 108 1.26 10.05 -11.18
N GLU A 109 1.28 8.80 -11.62
CA GLU A 109 0.36 7.77 -11.14
C GLU A 109 0.76 7.24 -9.77
N LEU A 110 2.04 7.14 -9.48
CA LEU A 110 2.54 6.78 -8.15
C LEU A 110 2.03 7.77 -7.10
N VAL A 111 2.22 9.08 -7.36
CA VAL A 111 1.79 10.13 -6.44
C VAL A 111 0.27 10.15 -6.27
N ARG A 112 -0.48 10.08 -7.38
CA ARG A 112 -1.94 9.97 -7.32
C ARG A 112 -2.38 8.76 -6.50
N HIS A 113 -1.79 7.61 -6.79
CA HIS A 113 -2.16 6.34 -6.15
C HIS A 113 -1.88 6.35 -4.65
N LEU A 114 -0.79 6.98 -4.21
CA LEU A 114 -0.47 7.13 -2.79
C LEU A 114 -1.64 7.78 -2.03
N PHE A 115 -2.18 8.89 -2.53
CA PHE A 115 -3.32 9.55 -1.89
C PHE A 115 -4.62 8.77 -2.09
N HIS A 116 -4.79 8.18 -3.27
CA HIS A 116 -6.00 7.44 -3.61
C HIS A 116 -6.23 6.20 -2.74
N VAL A 117 -5.17 5.49 -2.33
CA VAL A 117 -5.32 4.35 -1.40
C VAL A 117 -5.77 4.80 -0.01
N VAL A 118 -5.37 6.01 0.42
CA VAL A 118 -5.84 6.58 1.69
C VAL A 118 -7.32 6.98 1.59
N GLU A 119 -7.69 7.63 0.48
CA GLU A 119 -9.09 7.95 0.18
C GLU A 119 -9.97 6.70 0.18
N ALA A 120 -9.51 5.62 -0.48
CA ALA A 120 -10.20 4.34 -0.52
C ALA A 120 -10.36 3.70 0.88
N GLY A 121 -9.36 3.85 1.74
CA GLY A 121 -9.44 3.38 3.13
C GLY A 121 -10.52 4.10 3.95
N VAL A 122 -10.65 5.42 3.75
CA VAL A 122 -11.72 6.22 4.35
C VAL A 122 -13.09 5.84 3.77
N ASP A 123 -13.18 5.70 2.45
CA ASP A 123 -14.42 5.33 1.78
C ASP A 123 -14.90 3.93 2.16
N ALA A 124 -13.99 3.02 2.46
CA ALA A 124 -14.33 1.68 2.90
C ALA A 124 -15.14 1.69 4.21
N ASP A 125 -14.85 2.61 5.11
CA ASP A 125 -15.63 2.81 6.33
C ASP A 125 -17.03 3.35 6.04
N VAL A 126 -17.13 4.32 5.17
CA VAL A 126 -18.40 5.00 4.85
C VAL A 126 -19.34 4.13 4.01
N LEU A 127 -18.75 3.36 3.07
CA LEU A 127 -19.49 2.55 2.11
C LEU A 127 -19.64 1.08 2.55
N GLU A 128 -19.01 0.68 3.64
CA GLU A 128 -18.93 -0.70 4.13
C GLU A 128 -18.35 -1.69 3.09
N THR A 129 -17.69 -1.15 2.08
CA THR A 129 -17.05 -1.91 1.00
C THR A 129 -15.73 -1.27 0.60
N PHE A 130 -14.68 -2.08 0.43
CA PHE A 130 -13.43 -1.60 -0.11
C PHE A 130 -13.48 -1.65 -1.63
N PRO A 131 -13.18 -0.55 -2.32
CA PRO A 131 -13.33 -0.48 -3.77
C PRO A 131 -12.47 -1.53 -4.48
N ALA A 132 -13.02 -2.09 -5.55
CA ALA A 132 -12.33 -3.08 -6.38
C ALA A 132 -10.99 -2.54 -6.90
N LYS A 133 -10.04 -3.45 -7.12
CA LYS A 133 -8.71 -3.13 -7.68
C LYS A 133 -8.80 -2.28 -8.95
N ALA A 134 -9.80 -2.56 -9.82
CA ALA A 134 -10.03 -1.79 -11.04
C ALA A 134 -10.28 -0.29 -10.77
N TRP A 135 -10.95 0.06 -9.66
CA TRP A 135 -11.17 1.46 -9.28
C TRP A 135 -9.88 2.13 -8.79
N LEU A 136 -9.06 1.41 -8.02
CA LEU A 136 -7.75 1.90 -7.56
C LEU A 136 -6.76 2.10 -8.71
N GLU A 137 -6.91 1.31 -9.78
CA GLU A 137 -6.07 1.33 -10.98
C GLU A 137 -6.73 2.07 -12.15
N ALA A 138 -7.90 2.70 -11.94
CA ALA A 138 -8.63 3.39 -13.00
C ALA A 138 -7.74 4.40 -13.73
N LYS A 139 -7.50 4.12 -15.01
CA LYS A 139 -6.64 4.93 -15.89
C LYS A 139 -7.37 6.16 -16.47
N ASP A 140 -8.69 6.18 -16.34
CA ASP A 140 -9.58 7.19 -16.93
C ASP A 140 -9.68 8.48 -16.09
N VAL A 141 -9.02 8.54 -14.95
CA VAL A 141 -8.90 9.80 -14.21
C VAL A 141 -8.02 10.74 -15.02
N PRO A 142 -8.48 11.98 -15.31
CA PRO A 142 -7.68 12.96 -16.04
C PRO A 142 -6.26 12.98 -15.50
N ALA A 143 -5.27 12.84 -16.36
CA ALA A 143 -3.88 12.75 -15.96
C ALA A 143 -3.49 13.99 -15.17
N LEU A 144 -3.52 13.88 -13.82
CA LEU A 144 -3.01 14.92 -12.94
C LEU A 144 -1.51 14.98 -13.12
N LYS A 145 -1.01 16.07 -13.70
CA LYS A 145 0.41 16.36 -13.88
C LYS A 145 0.77 17.62 -13.12
N GLY A 146 1.97 17.65 -12.58
CA GLY A 146 2.52 18.78 -11.86
C GLY A 146 2.29 18.71 -10.33
N SER A 147 3.32 19.14 -9.61
CA SER A 147 3.37 19.12 -8.15
C SER A 147 2.17 19.85 -7.51
N ALA A 148 1.83 21.04 -8.02
CA ALA A 148 0.73 21.84 -7.50
C ALA A 148 -0.66 21.17 -7.64
N ARG A 149 -0.91 20.44 -8.75
CA ARG A 149 -2.19 19.75 -8.95
C ARG A 149 -2.30 18.50 -8.07
N LEU A 150 -1.22 17.73 -8.00
CA LEU A 150 -1.16 16.54 -7.16
C LEU A 150 -1.18 16.88 -5.68
N ALA A 151 -0.52 17.98 -5.27
CA ALA A 151 -0.63 18.47 -3.91
C ALA A 151 -2.07 18.88 -3.54
N ARG A 152 -2.78 19.61 -4.42
CA ARG A 152 -4.20 19.95 -4.21
C ARG A 152 -5.08 18.70 -4.07
N TYR A 153 -4.84 17.67 -4.87
CA TYR A 153 -5.54 16.40 -4.70
C TYR A 153 -5.23 15.78 -3.33
N GLY A 154 -3.97 15.73 -2.95
CA GLY A 154 -3.57 15.23 -1.63
C GLY A 154 -4.16 16.04 -0.47
N GLU A 155 -4.26 17.38 -0.61
CA GLU A 155 -4.92 18.24 0.37
C GLU A 155 -6.42 17.94 0.49
N ALA A 156 -7.10 17.67 -0.62
CA ALA A 156 -8.50 17.25 -0.61
C ALA A 156 -8.68 15.89 0.09
N VAL A 157 -7.80 14.93 -0.19
CA VAL A 157 -7.79 13.63 0.51
C VAL A 157 -7.53 13.80 2.00
N ARG A 158 -6.55 14.65 2.37
CA ARG A 158 -6.27 14.96 3.77
C ARG A 158 -7.46 15.60 4.47
N ALA A 159 -8.11 16.55 3.84
CA ALA A 159 -9.32 17.19 4.40
C ALA A 159 -10.46 16.18 4.59
N LYS A 160 -10.67 15.28 3.62
CA LYS A 160 -11.64 14.18 3.72
C LYS A 160 -11.30 13.24 4.87
N PHE A 161 -10.02 12.87 5.02
CA PHE A 161 -9.53 12.03 6.11
C PHE A 161 -9.78 12.69 7.48
N GLU A 162 -9.49 13.99 7.65
CA GLU A 162 -9.72 14.72 8.90
C GLU A 162 -11.22 14.84 9.22
N ALA A 163 -12.05 15.09 8.22
CA ALA A 163 -13.50 15.13 8.40
C ALA A 163 -14.05 13.76 8.85
N TRP A 164 -13.56 12.68 8.22
CA TRP A 164 -13.89 11.32 8.61
C TRP A 164 -13.42 11.04 10.06
N TYR A 165 -12.17 11.35 10.38
CA TYR A 165 -11.60 11.14 11.71
C TYR A 165 -12.38 11.90 12.79
N GLY A 166 -12.80 13.13 12.53
CA GLY A 166 -13.60 13.94 13.46
C GLY A 166 -15.01 13.37 13.72
N SER A 167 -15.51 12.50 12.83
CA SER A 167 -16.83 11.88 12.94
C SER A 167 -16.78 10.38 13.23
N ALA A 168 -15.64 9.73 13.00
CA ALA A 168 -15.48 8.30 13.18
C ALA A 168 -15.46 7.92 14.67
N SER A 169 -16.10 6.80 14.97
CA SER A 169 -15.92 6.17 16.26
C SER A 169 -14.57 5.48 16.31
N LEU A 170 -13.70 5.86 17.23
CA LEU A 170 -12.44 5.16 17.53
C LEU A 170 -12.64 4.00 18.51
N ASP A 171 -13.88 3.58 18.74
CA ASP A 171 -14.17 2.38 19.48
C ASP A 171 -13.56 1.16 18.77
N PRO A 172 -12.77 0.32 19.44
CA PRO A 172 -12.26 -0.92 18.89
C PRO A 172 -13.33 -1.82 18.26
N ALA A 173 -14.55 -1.82 18.80
CA ALA A 173 -15.68 -2.56 18.22
C ALA A 173 -16.08 -2.06 16.82
N ALA A 174 -16.00 -0.73 16.57
CA ALA A 174 -16.25 -0.18 15.25
C ALA A 174 -15.17 -0.60 14.24
N PHE A 175 -13.91 -0.71 14.67
CA PHE A 175 -12.80 -1.18 13.84
C PHE A 175 -12.82 -2.69 13.60
N ALA A 176 -13.48 -3.45 14.45
CA ALA A 176 -13.67 -4.89 14.26
C ALA A 176 -14.80 -5.25 13.28
N ARG A 177 -15.62 -4.26 12.84
CA ARG A 177 -16.71 -4.54 11.91
C ARG A 177 -16.19 -4.99 10.55
N THR A 178 -16.98 -5.82 9.87
CA THR A 178 -16.63 -6.39 8.57
C THR A 178 -16.88 -5.38 7.45
N ILE A 179 -15.89 -5.27 6.58
CA ILE A 179 -15.91 -4.53 5.31
C ILE A 179 -15.87 -5.57 4.18
N ASP A 180 -16.72 -5.44 3.19
CA ASP A 180 -16.66 -6.26 1.99
C ASP A 180 -15.51 -5.80 1.11
N ALA A 181 -14.60 -6.70 0.77
CA ALA A 181 -13.43 -6.40 -0.05
C ALA A 181 -13.29 -7.43 -1.17
N ASP A 182 -12.67 -7.02 -2.28
CA ASP A 182 -12.42 -7.85 -3.46
C ASP A 182 -11.63 -9.14 -3.18
N VAL A 183 -10.90 -9.16 -2.06
CA VAL A 183 -10.14 -10.32 -1.56
C VAL A 183 -10.89 -11.09 -0.44
N GLY A 184 -12.19 -10.85 -0.31
CA GLY A 184 -13.07 -11.39 0.73
C GLY A 184 -13.16 -10.49 1.96
N PRO A 185 -14.07 -10.80 2.91
CA PRO A 185 -14.36 -9.98 4.08
C PRO A 185 -13.11 -9.64 4.89
N ARG A 186 -13.00 -8.40 5.32
CA ARG A 186 -11.92 -7.87 6.18
C ARG A 186 -12.52 -7.01 7.28
N THR A 187 -11.85 -6.89 8.42
CA THR A 187 -12.23 -5.87 9.39
C THR A 187 -11.78 -4.49 8.89
N LEU A 188 -12.44 -3.43 9.35
CA LEU A 188 -12.01 -2.06 9.08
C LEU A 188 -10.55 -1.85 9.53
N GLU A 189 -10.18 -2.39 10.68
CA GLU A 189 -8.79 -2.38 11.16
C GLU A 189 -7.83 -2.96 10.10
N GLN A 190 -8.13 -4.15 9.56
CA GLN A 190 -7.30 -4.80 8.53
C GLN A 190 -7.21 -3.97 7.24
N VAL A 191 -8.32 -3.33 6.84
CA VAL A 191 -8.34 -2.42 5.69
C VAL A 191 -7.42 -1.23 5.93
N LEU A 192 -7.50 -0.58 7.09
CA LEU A 192 -6.69 0.58 7.43
C LEU A 192 -5.22 0.22 7.68
N GLN A 193 -4.92 -0.93 8.25
CA GLN A 193 -3.53 -1.44 8.36
C GLN A 193 -2.91 -1.63 6.98
N ARG A 194 -3.65 -2.26 6.04
CA ARG A 194 -3.19 -2.42 4.66
C ARG A 194 -3.00 -1.07 3.97
N THR A 195 -3.94 -0.15 4.15
CA THR A 195 -3.88 1.23 3.62
C THR A 195 -2.63 1.94 4.09
N ARG A 196 -2.35 1.90 5.39
CA ARG A 196 -1.17 2.50 6.02
C ARG A 196 0.13 1.95 5.43
N LEU A 197 0.26 0.63 5.39
CA LEU A 197 1.43 -0.05 4.83
C LEU A 197 1.64 0.31 3.35
N HIS A 198 0.57 0.33 2.57
CA HIS A 198 0.60 0.64 1.14
C HIS A 198 1.00 2.10 0.88
N ALA A 199 0.40 3.04 1.62
CA ALA A 199 0.74 4.46 1.52
C ALA A 199 2.20 4.73 1.94
N ALA A 200 2.69 4.10 3.02
CA ALA A 200 4.07 4.22 3.46
C ALA A 200 5.07 3.68 2.42
N GLN A 201 4.76 2.55 1.78
CA GLN A 201 5.62 2.02 0.70
C GLN A 201 5.70 2.99 -0.47
N HIS A 202 4.59 3.58 -0.89
CA HIS A 202 4.60 4.57 -1.97
C HIS A 202 5.28 5.88 -1.58
N LEU A 203 5.22 6.27 -0.32
CA LEU A 203 5.98 7.42 0.18
C LEU A 203 7.50 7.17 0.09
N ARG A 204 7.99 5.99 0.46
CA ARG A 204 9.41 5.63 0.28
C ARG A 204 9.83 5.66 -1.19
N GLN A 205 8.97 5.16 -2.08
CA GLN A 205 9.20 5.24 -3.52
C GLN A 205 9.26 6.69 -4.01
N LEU A 206 8.39 7.55 -3.50
CA LEU A 206 8.41 8.98 -3.83
C LEU A 206 9.72 9.66 -3.36
N TYR A 207 10.22 9.30 -2.18
CA TYR A 207 11.52 9.80 -1.72
C TYR A 207 12.68 9.38 -2.65
N ALA A 208 12.64 8.14 -3.19
CA ALA A 208 13.62 7.72 -4.19
C ALA A 208 13.53 8.55 -5.48
N PHE A 209 12.32 8.86 -5.96
CA PHE A 209 12.15 9.75 -7.11
C PHE A 209 12.70 11.15 -6.86
N LEU A 210 12.47 11.74 -5.67
CA LEU A 210 13.07 13.02 -5.29
C LEU A 210 14.60 12.95 -5.36
N GLY A 211 15.21 11.89 -4.82
CA GLY A 211 16.66 11.68 -4.92
C GLY A 211 17.15 11.60 -6.37
N TRP A 212 16.40 10.97 -7.27
CA TRP A 212 16.74 10.93 -8.70
C TRP A 212 16.63 12.27 -9.41
N PHE A 213 15.89 13.23 -8.84
CA PHE A 213 15.84 14.61 -9.28
C PHE A 213 16.85 15.51 -8.55
N GLY A 214 17.72 14.94 -7.71
CA GLY A 214 18.70 15.70 -6.93
C GLY A 214 18.10 16.46 -5.75
N VAL A 215 16.88 16.11 -5.35
CA VAL A 215 16.17 16.73 -4.22
C VAL A 215 16.34 15.88 -2.98
N THR A 216 16.88 16.45 -1.90
CA THR A 216 16.85 15.82 -0.57
C THR A 216 15.49 16.08 0.06
N PRO A 217 14.73 15.02 0.44
CA PRO A 217 13.43 15.21 1.05
C PRO A 217 13.53 16.02 2.36
N GLU A 218 12.65 17.01 2.50
CA GLU A 218 12.52 17.79 3.73
C GLU A 218 11.72 17.02 4.78
N SER A 219 12.30 16.84 5.97
CA SER A 219 11.67 16.14 7.10
C SER A 219 11.02 14.80 6.67
N PRO A 220 11.77 13.88 6.05
CA PRO A 220 11.24 12.59 5.64
C PRO A 220 10.88 11.75 6.86
N LEU A 221 9.89 10.87 6.72
CA LEU A 221 9.72 9.79 7.68
C LEU A 221 10.91 8.84 7.57
N THR A 222 11.59 8.63 8.69
CA THR A 222 12.76 7.77 8.81
C THR A 222 12.35 6.31 9.05
N ASP A 223 13.30 5.38 8.91
CA ASP A 223 13.08 3.99 9.29
C ASP A 223 12.69 3.86 10.78
N ALA A 224 13.20 4.74 11.65
CA ALA A 224 12.79 4.79 13.05
C ALA A 224 11.32 5.20 13.22
N ASP A 225 10.85 6.16 12.42
CA ASP A 225 9.43 6.56 12.41
C ASP A 225 8.54 5.44 11.92
N LEU A 226 8.94 4.79 10.82
CA LEU A 226 8.20 3.64 10.27
C LEU A 226 8.13 2.49 11.27
N LYS A 227 9.22 2.20 11.96
CA LYS A 227 9.25 1.19 13.01
C LYS A 227 8.36 1.56 14.20
N ARG A 228 8.36 2.82 14.62
CA ARG A 228 7.45 3.34 15.65
C ARG A 228 5.99 3.12 15.27
N MET A 229 5.65 3.29 14.00
CA MET A 229 4.33 3.05 13.44
C MET A 229 4.00 1.56 13.26
N GLY A 230 4.89 0.62 13.61
CA GLY A 230 4.69 -0.80 13.36
C GLY A 230 4.79 -1.18 11.87
N LEU A 231 5.57 -0.44 11.09
CA LEU A 231 5.79 -0.64 9.66
C LEU A 231 7.19 -1.21 9.36
N ASP A 232 7.76 -1.92 10.31
CA ASP A 232 9.06 -2.60 10.18
C ASP A 232 9.05 -3.78 9.17
N GLU A 233 7.88 -4.20 8.73
CA GLU A 233 7.72 -5.23 7.70
C GLU A 233 7.69 -4.69 6.26
N LEU A 234 7.86 -3.39 6.06
CA LEU A 234 8.02 -2.83 4.72
C LEU A 234 9.24 -3.48 4.02
N PRO A 235 9.13 -3.83 2.72
CA PRO A 235 10.23 -4.45 2.01
C PRO A 235 11.43 -3.50 1.91
N ASP A 236 12.65 -4.05 2.01
CA ASP A 236 13.87 -3.27 1.80
C ASP A 236 13.98 -2.79 0.35
N GLU A 237 13.51 -3.63 -0.59
CA GLU A 237 13.39 -3.27 -2.01
C GLU A 237 12.26 -2.24 -2.20
N LEU A 238 12.60 -1.10 -2.82
CA LEU A 238 11.65 -0.02 -3.06
C LEU A 238 10.71 -0.29 -4.23
N PHE A 239 11.20 -1.01 -5.24
CA PHE A 239 10.52 -1.22 -6.52
C PHE A 239 10.44 -2.68 -6.92
#